data_0d1b9eb52f3c681bc2e7988f4b4acbd6
#
_entry.id   0d1b9eb52f3c681bc2e7988f4b4acbd6
#
_cell.length_a   1.000
_cell.length_b   1.000
_cell.length_c   1.000
_cell.angle_alpha   90.00
_cell.angle_beta   90.00
_cell.angle_gamma   90.00
#
_symmetry.space_group_name_H-M   'P 1'
#
loop_
_entity.id
_entity.type
_entity.pdbx_description
1 polymer ?
#
loop_
_entity_poly.entity_id
_entity_poly.type
_entity_poly.pdbx_seq_one_letter_code
_entity_poly.pdbx_strand_id
1 'polypeptide(L)'
;TYANMDGNTTVITRAADKAAAKGILVVNSAGNSGGAGWWYIGAPADADSVFTIGAVDASGKRASFSSVGPTYDRRIKPTVAAQGQSAAVYGPSGLAAANGTSFSSPIICGMTACLWQAWPNLTNMQIIDVIKATASQASSPDSLLGWGIPDYSQAVLLPTNIHTPKSEAFTVYPNPVADHLTIVLPTQVSAKFEVAICDLQGRKVKTYLGEANGQKVIQLNGLEFLSPGIYMIRITDEFTSYTQKIIRIQD
;
A
#
# COMPACT_ATOMS: atom_id res chain seq x y z
N THR A 1 4.89 22.64 -12.43
CA THR A 1 5.89 22.11 -13.38
C THR A 1 5.96 20.59 -13.27
N TYR A 2 6.53 19.92 -14.28
CA TYR A 2 6.72 18.46 -14.22
C TYR A 2 7.60 18.04 -13.03
N ALA A 3 8.58 18.85 -12.65
CA ALA A 3 9.41 18.60 -11.48
C ALA A 3 8.61 18.44 -10.16
N ASN A 4 7.39 18.98 -10.11
CA ASN A 4 6.52 18.84 -8.94
C ASN A 4 5.70 17.53 -8.94
N MET A 5 5.82 16.72 -10.00
CA MET A 5 5.17 15.40 -10.12
C MET A 5 6.09 14.31 -9.55
N ASP A 6 6.55 14.51 -8.33
CA ASP A 6 7.57 13.73 -7.62
C ASP A 6 7.00 12.92 -6.43
N GLY A 7 5.68 12.91 -6.26
CA GLY A 7 5.00 12.23 -5.16
C GLY A 7 5.00 13.01 -3.83
N ASN A 8 5.73 14.12 -3.72
CA ASN A 8 5.96 14.78 -2.43
C ASN A 8 5.73 16.30 -2.43
N THR A 9 5.84 16.95 -3.59
CA THR A 9 5.84 18.42 -3.64
C THR A 9 4.44 19.00 -3.49
N THR A 10 3.42 18.48 -4.17
CA THR A 10 2.11 19.12 -4.14
C THR A 10 1.30 18.78 -2.89
N VAL A 11 0.52 19.75 -2.40
CA VAL A 11 -0.30 19.57 -1.19
C VAL A 11 -1.32 18.44 -1.38
N ILE A 12 -1.95 18.37 -2.56
CA ILE A 12 -2.97 17.37 -2.88
C ILE A 12 -2.36 15.96 -2.96
N THR A 13 -1.16 15.82 -3.50
CA THR A 13 -0.40 14.57 -3.56
C THR A 13 -0.12 14.04 -2.15
N ARG A 14 0.45 14.90 -1.28
CA ARG A 14 0.71 14.53 0.12
C ARG A 14 -0.55 14.20 0.91
N ALA A 15 -1.67 14.89 0.59
CA ALA A 15 -2.96 14.58 1.23
C ALA A 15 -3.47 13.20 0.81
N ALA A 16 -3.32 12.83 -0.45
CA ALA A 16 -3.70 11.52 -0.98
C ALA A 16 -2.86 10.39 -0.36
N ASP A 17 -1.53 10.55 -0.27
CA ASP A 17 -0.66 9.58 0.40
C ASP A 17 -0.96 9.46 1.89
N LYS A 18 -1.31 10.57 2.55
CA LYS A 18 -1.72 10.54 3.95
C LYS A 18 -3.04 9.78 4.15
N ALA A 19 -3.97 9.88 3.21
CA ALA A 19 -5.19 9.07 3.21
C ALA A 19 -4.86 7.59 3.00
N ALA A 20 -3.99 7.26 2.05
CA ALA A 20 -3.54 5.90 1.81
C ALA A 20 -2.82 5.29 3.03
N ALA A 21 -1.99 6.06 3.72
CA ALA A 21 -1.33 5.65 4.97
C ALA A 21 -2.31 5.37 6.13
N LYS A 22 -3.57 5.85 6.02
CA LYS A 22 -4.67 5.54 6.95
C LYS A 22 -5.47 4.30 6.55
N GLY A 23 -5.04 3.58 5.51
CA GLY A 23 -5.71 2.39 5.02
C GLY A 23 -6.78 2.65 3.96
N ILE A 24 -6.96 3.89 3.50
CA ILE A 24 -7.88 4.21 2.40
C ILE A 24 -7.21 3.83 1.08
N LEU A 25 -7.88 3.05 0.24
CA LEU A 25 -7.43 2.80 -1.12
C LEU A 25 -7.86 3.99 -2.00
N VAL A 26 -6.91 4.88 -2.28
CA VAL A 26 -7.14 6.10 -3.07
C VAL A 26 -7.00 5.77 -4.55
N VAL A 27 -8.10 5.81 -5.29
CA VAL A 27 -8.12 5.61 -6.75
C VAL A 27 -8.20 6.95 -7.45
N ASN A 28 -7.30 7.22 -8.39
CA ASN A 28 -7.24 8.48 -9.10
C ASN A 28 -7.00 8.28 -10.61
N SER A 29 -7.65 9.09 -11.42
CA SER A 29 -7.42 9.10 -12.86
C SER A 29 -6.04 9.69 -13.20
N ALA A 30 -5.37 9.13 -14.23
CA ALA A 30 -4.04 9.59 -14.66
C ALA A 30 -4.05 11.01 -15.24
N GLY A 31 -5.19 11.43 -15.80
CA GLY A 31 -5.36 12.68 -16.53
C GLY A 31 -5.54 12.47 -18.04
N ASN A 32 -5.96 13.52 -18.73
CA ASN A 32 -6.32 13.48 -20.15
C ASN A 32 -5.41 14.37 -21.02
N SER A 33 -4.15 14.53 -20.63
CA SER A 33 -3.18 15.40 -21.29
C SER A 33 -2.21 14.66 -22.22
N GLY A 34 -2.39 13.36 -22.43
CA GLY A 34 -1.50 12.51 -23.23
C GLY A 34 -1.45 12.82 -24.73
N GLY A 35 -2.37 13.64 -25.24
CA GLY A 35 -2.35 14.20 -26.60
C GLY A 35 -2.09 15.70 -26.64
N ALA A 36 -1.83 16.32 -25.49
CA ALA A 36 -1.61 17.77 -25.34
C ALA A 36 -0.15 18.08 -24.98
N GLY A 37 0.20 19.36 -24.90
CA GLY A 37 1.56 19.82 -24.60
C GLY A 37 2.10 19.39 -23.22
N TRP A 38 1.23 19.04 -22.26
CA TRP A 38 1.65 18.55 -20.95
C TRP A 38 2.10 17.08 -20.96
N TRP A 39 1.40 16.20 -21.66
CA TRP A 39 1.69 14.79 -21.85
C TRP A 39 1.58 13.92 -20.59
N TYR A 40 2.17 14.34 -19.48
CA TYR A 40 2.35 13.55 -18.27
C TYR A 40 1.12 13.52 -17.36
N ILE A 41 1.17 12.61 -16.39
CA ILE A 41 0.23 12.58 -15.26
C ILE A 41 0.27 13.92 -14.51
N GLY A 42 -0.80 14.24 -13.79
CA GLY A 42 -0.90 15.42 -12.93
C GLY A 42 -1.16 15.02 -11.49
N ALA A 43 -0.93 15.93 -10.55
CA ALA A 43 -1.25 15.70 -9.14
C ALA A 43 -2.77 15.51 -8.93
N PRO A 44 -3.20 14.55 -8.09
CA PRO A 44 -2.42 13.70 -7.19
C PRO A 44 -2.04 12.33 -7.80
N ALA A 45 -2.14 12.13 -9.12
CA ALA A 45 -1.83 10.85 -9.79
C ALA A 45 -0.33 10.46 -9.65
N ASP A 46 0.54 11.42 -9.34
CA ASP A 46 1.97 11.23 -9.07
C ASP A 46 2.26 10.66 -7.68
N ALA A 47 1.28 10.64 -6.77
CA ALA A 47 1.45 10.18 -5.40
C ALA A 47 1.95 8.72 -5.31
N ASP A 48 2.73 8.39 -4.27
CA ASP A 48 3.35 7.07 -4.10
C ASP A 48 2.32 5.97 -3.93
N SER A 49 1.37 6.19 -3.03
CA SER A 49 0.40 5.19 -2.58
C SER A 49 -0.96 5.32 -3.26
N VAL A 50 -1.08 6.17 -4.29
CA VAL A 50 -2.31 6.33 -5.05
C VAL A 50 -2.38 5.32 -6.20
N PHE A 51 -3.52 4.67 -6.32
CA PHE A 51 -3.84 3.76 -7.43
C PHE A 51 -4.25 4.58 -8.66
N THR A 52 -3.30 4.88 -9.51
CA THR A 52 -3.45 5.77 -10.68
C THR A 52 -3.90 4.99 -11.91
N ILE A 53 -5.00 5.41 -12.53
CA ILE A 53 -5.66 4.67 -13.61
C ILE A 53 -5.56 5.40 -14.94
N GLY A 54 -4.93 4.74 -15.93
CA GLY A 54 -4.89 5.15 -17.32
C GLY A 54 -6.14 4.74 -18.11
N ALA A 55 -6.24 5.18 -19.35
CA ALA A 55 -7.35 4.83 -20.24
C ALA A 55 -6.90 4.08 -21.49
N VAL A 56 -7.67 3.02 -21.82
CA VAL A 56 -7.58 2.27 -23.08
C VAL A 56 -8.90 2.33 -23.85
N ASP A 57 -8.87 1.95 -25.12
CA ASP A 57 -10.05 1.68 -25.93
C ASP A 57 -10.55 0.23 -25.72
N ALA A 58 -11.60 -0.14 -26.43
CA ALA A 58 -12.20 -1.49 -26.36
C ALA A 58 -11.25 -2.62 -26.83
N SER A 59 -10.20 -2.29 -27.59
CA SER A 59 -9.16 -3.24 -28.03
C SER A 59 -7.99 -3.38 -27.04
N GLY A 60 -8.01 -2.63 -25.93
CA GLY A 60 -6.93 -2.60 -24.93
C GLY A 60 -5.76 -1.68 -25.31
N LYS A 61 -5.87 -0.92 -26.40
CA LYS A 61 -4.85 0.04 -26.82
C LYS A 61 -5.00 1.33 -26.03
N ARG A 62 -3.87 1.94 -25.61
CA ARG A 62 -3.86 3.21 -24.90
C ARG A 62 -4.66 4.27 -25.66
N ALA A 63 -5.59 4.91 -25.00
CA ALA A 63 -6.30 6.06 -25.52
C ALA A 63 -5.30 7.24 -25.68
N SER A 64 -5.33 7.90 -26.83
CA SER A 64 -4.35 8.96 -27.16
C SER A 64 -4.30 10.09 -26.13
N PHE A 65 -5.44 10.40 -25.51
CA PHE A 65 -5.55 11.44 -24.49
C PHE A 65 -5.04 11.00 -23.11
N SER A 66 -4.92 9.68 -22.83
CA SER A 66 -4.52 9.21 -21.51
C SER A 66 -3.12 9.74 -21.15
N SER A 67 -3.03 10.47 -20.05
CA SER A 67 -1.75 10.94 -19.51
C SER A 67 -0.86 9.76 -19.16
N VAL A 68 0.46 9.95 -19.29
CA VAL A 68 1.48 8.92 -19.12
C VAL A 68 2.48 9.31 -18.05
N GLY A 69 3.22 8.33 -17.57
CA GLY A 69 4.41 8.52 -16.75
C GLY A 69 5.69 8.70 -17.60
N PRO A 70 6.83 8.51 -16.96
CA PRO A 70 6.98 8.25 -15.53
C PRO A 70 6.64 9.48 -14.69
N THR A 71 6.66 9.38 -13.36
CA THR A 71 6.77 10.53 -12.47
C THR A 71 8.14 11.22 -12.65
N TYR A 72 8.30 12.42 -12.11
CA TYR A 72 9.58 13.12 -12.20
C TYR A 72 10.72 12.35 -11.52
N ASP A 73 10.44 11.66 -10.43
CA ASP A 73 11.35 10.76 -9.70
C ASP A 73 11.42 9.33 -10.26
N ARG A 74 10.92 9.13 -11.51
CA ARG A 74 11.07 7.90 -12.32
C ARG A 74 10.21 6.71 -11.91
N ARG A 75 9.20 6.87 -11.06
CA ARG A 75 8.24 5.79 -10.78
C ARG A 75 7.31 5.53 -11.96
N ILE A 76 6.97 4.26 -12.16
CA ILE A 76 6.01 3.86 -13.20
C ILE A 76 4.61 4.31 -12.79
N LYS A 77 4.00 5.13 -13.64
CA LYS A 77 2.60 5.56 -13.61
C LYS A 77 2.10 5.64 -15.07
N PRO A 78 0.79 5.44 -15.35
CA PRO A 78 -0.24 5.04 -14.39
C PRO A 78 0.08 3.69 -13.75
N THR A 79 -0.67 3.30 -12.70
CA THR A 79 -0.47 1.97 -12.09
C THR A 79 -1.05 0.88 -12.97
N VAL A 80 -2.29 1.05 -13.44
CA VAL A 80 -2.98 0.14 -14.38
C VAL A 80 -3.87 0.97 -15.30
N ALA A 81 -4.50 0.31 -16.28
CA ALA A 81 -5.44 0.95 -17.20
C ALA A 81 -6.73 0.15 -17.35
N ALA A 82 -7.81 0.84 -17.69
CA ALA A 82 -9.09 0.23 -18.08
C ALA A 82 -9.74 1.03 -19.21
N GLN A 83 -10.87 0.54 -19.72
CA GLN A 83 -11.59 1.22 -20.80
C GLN A 83 -12.02 2.63 -20.34
N GLY A 84 -11.54 3.63 -21.03
CA GLY A 84 -11.86 5.05 -20.81
C GLY A 84 -12.09 5.79 -22.13
N GLN A 85 -11.88 5.11 -23.26
CA GLN A 85 -12.29 5.60 -24.57
C GLN A 85 -13.55 4.84 -25.02
N SER A 86 -14.57 5.60 -25.38
CA SER A 86 -15.92 5.08 -25.70
C SER A 86 -16.50 4.22 -24.57
N ALA A 87 -16.22 4.62 -23.33
CA ALA A 87 -16.80 3.96 -22.15
C ALA A 87 -18.31 4.18 -22.11
N ALA A 88 -19.07 3.10 -21.86
CA ALA A 88 -20.52 3.18 -21.74
C ALA A 88 -20.88 3.93 -20.43
N VAL A 89 -21.71 4.96 -20.55
CA VAL A 89 -22.20 5.76 -19.44
C VAL A 89 -23.71 5.96 -19.57
N TYR A 90 -24.40 6.18 -18.44
CA TYR A 90 -25.80 6.55 -18.43
C TYR A 90 -25.92 8.04 -18.13
N GLY A 91 -26.37 8.81 -19.11
CA GLY A 91 -26.59 10.25 -19.00
C GLY A 91 -28.06 10.62 -18.92
N PRO A 92 -28.39 11.91 -18.85
CA PRO A 92 -29.78 12.38 -18.77
C PRO A 92 -30.69 11.89 -19.94
N SER A 93 -30.10 11.63 -21.10
CA SER A 93 -30.82 11.15 -22.31
C SER A 93 -30.69 9.64 -22.54
N GLY A 94 -30.20 8.88 -21.55
CA GLY A 94 -30.03 7.43 -21.65
C GLY A 94 -28.57 7.00 -21.83
N LEU A 95 -28.37 5.82 -22.44
CA LEU A 95 -27.04 5.24 -22.65
C LEU A 95 -26.25 6.08 -23.68
N ALA A 96 -25.04 6.41 -23.33
CA ALA A 96 -24.11 7.18 -24.15
C ALA A 96 -22.67 6.63 -24.05
N ALA A 97 -21.80 7.07 -24.94
CA ALA A 97 -20.35 6.79 -24.86
C ALA A 97 -19.60 8.05 -24.44
N ALA A 98 -18.59 7.90 -23.59
CA ALA A 98 -17.78 9.00 -23.10
C ALA A 98 -16.29 8.65 -23.12
N ASN A 99 -15.44 9.70 -23.16
CA ASN A 99 -13.99 9.59 -23.21
C ASN A 99 -13.35 10.28 -22.01
N GLY A 100 -12.40 9.64 -21.39
CA GLY A 100 -11.61 10.18 -20.28
C GLY A 100 -11.13 9.10 -19.31
N THR A 101 -10.00 9.34 -18.68
CA THR A 101 -9.52 8.53 -17.54
C THR A 101 -10.48 8.62 -16.34
N SER A 102 -11.36 9.63 -16.32
CA SER A 102 -12.46 9.74 -15.35
C SER A 102 -13.53 8.64 -15.48
N PHE A 103 -13.54 7.89 -16.59
CA PHE A 103 -14.43 6.74 -16.80
C PHE A 103 -13.72 5.41 -16.55
N SER A 104 -12.42 5.28 -16.83
CA SER A 104 -11.64 4.10 -16.49
C SER A 104 -11.43 3.97 -14.98
N SER A 105 -11.23 5.08 -14.29
CA SER A 105 -10.96 5.11 -12.83
C SER A 105 -12.11 4.50 -12.01
N PRO A 106 -13.40 4.85 -12.18
CA PRO A 106 -14.48 4.25 -11.41
C PRO A 106 -14.72 2.77 -11.74
N ILE A 107 -14.41 2.31 -12.97
CA ILE A 107 -14.46 0.87 -13.31
C ILE A 107 -13.49 0.10 -12.42
N ILE A 108 -12.23 0.54 -12.38
CA ILE A 108 -11.21 -0.06 -11.52
C ILE A 108 -11.58 0.07 -10.03
N CYS A 109 -12.11 1.21 -9.61
CA CYS A 109 -12.55 1.41 -8.22
C CYS A 109 -13.61 0.39 -7.80
N GLY A 110 -14.65 0.20 -8.62
CA GLY A 110 -15.73 -0.77 -8.34
C GLY A 110 -15.22 -2.21 -8.32
N MET A 111 -14.42 -2.61 -9.31
CA MET A 111 -13.83 -3.96 -9.37
C MET A 111 -12.88 -4.21 -8.20
N THR A 112 -12.11 -3.19 -7.80
CA THR A 112 -11.21 -3.27 -6.63
C THR A 112 -11.99 -3.42 -5.33
N ALA A 113 -13.13 -2.76 -5.17
CA ALA A 113 -14.00 -2.92 -4.01
C ALA A 113 -14.54 -4.36 -3.91
N CYS A 114 -14.95 -4.96 -5.03
CA CYS A 114 -15.38 -6.37 -5.09
C CYS A 114 -14.21 -7.33 -4.73
N LEU A 115 -13.02 -7.08 -5.25
CA LEU A 115 -11.83 -7.88 -4.90
C LEU A 115 -11.50 -7.76 -3.41
N TRP A 116 -11.55 -6.55 -2.86
CA TRP A 116 -11.26 -6.32 -1.45
C TRP A 116 -12.31 -6.96 -0.53
N GLN A 117 -13.57 -7.00 -0.97
CA GLN A 117 -14.61 -7.76 -0.27
C GLN A 117 -14.28 -9.26 -0.19
N ALA A 118 -13.70 -9.82 -1.24
CA ALA A 118 -13.25 -11.22 -1.24
C ALA A 118 -12.03 -11.46 -0.33
N TRP A 119 -11.21 -10.44 -0.13
CA TRP A 119 -9.96 -10.49 0.67
C TRP A 119 -9.90 -9.39 1.74
N PRO A 120 -10.82 -9.38 2.72
CA PRO A 120 -10.98 -8.26 3.66
C PRO A 120 -9.79 -8.06 4.61
N ASN A 121 -8.91 -9.05 4.72
CA ASN A 121 -7.72 -8.98 5.58
C ASN A 121 -6.49 -8.36 4.87
N LEU A 122 -6.57 -8.11 3.57
CA LEU A 122 -5.48 -7.43 2.85
C LEU A 122 -5.54 -5.91 3.09
N THR A 123 -4.37 -5.30 3.18
CA THR A 123 -4.27 -3.84 3.21
C THR A 123 -4.55 -3.24 1.83
N ASN A 124 -4.82 -1.94 1.76
CA ASN A 124 -5.00 -1.21 0.51
C ASN A 124 -3.84 -1.42 -0.47
N MET A 125 -2.58 -1.38 0.02
CA MET A 125 -1.41 -1.58 -0.84
C MET A 125 -1.29 -3.03 -1.33
N GLN A 126 -1.60 -4.00 -0.50
CA GLN A 126 -1.61 -5.41 -0.89
C GLN A 126 -2.67 -5.70 -1.96
N ILE A 127 -3.83 -5.09 -1.89
CA ILE A 127 -4.86 -5.19 -2.95
C ILE A 127 -4.30 -4.64 -4.27
N ILE A 128 -3.62 -3.49 -4.25
CA ILE A 128 -2.97 -2.94 -5.45
C ILE A 128 -1.91 -3.90 -6.00
N ASP A 129 -1.11 -4.53 -5.14
CA ASP A 129 -0.07 -5.47 -5.58
C ASP A 129 -0.66 -6.76 -6.18
N VAL A 130 -1.78 -7.28 -5.64
CA VAL A 130 -2.55 -8.39 -6.25
C VAL A 130 -2.99 -8.02 -7.66
N ILE A 131 -3.56 -6.82 -7.83
CA ILE A 131 -4.07 -6.35 -9.11
C ILE A 131 -2.92 -6.18 -10.12
N LYS A 132 -1.78 -5.63 -9.71
CA LYS A 132 -0.58 -5.49 -10.54
C LYS A 132 -0.04 -6.85 -11.01
N ALA A 133 -0.03 -7.83 -10.11
CA ALA A 133 0.51 -9.16 -10.38
C ALA A 133 -0.30 -9.95 -11.42
N THR A 134 -1.58 -9.61 -11.63
CA THR A 134 -2.46 -10.26 -12.61
C THR A 134 -2.76 -9.40 -13.82
N ALA A 135 -2.18 -8.22 -13.91
CA ALA A 135 -2.40 -7.33 -15.04
C ALA A 135 -1.60 -7.77 -16.27
N SER A 136 -2.09 -7.37 -17.46
CA SER A 136 -1.60 -7.84 -18.76
C SER A 136 -0.11 -7.58 -19.06
N GLN A 137 0.54 -6.67 -18.32
CA GLN A 137 1.95 -6.33 -18.43
C GLN A 137 2.69 -6.55 -17.10
N ALA A 138 2.23 -7.46 -16.23
CA ALA A 138 2.78 -7.70 -14.91
C ALA A 138 4.30 -7.95 -14.91
N SER A 139 4.82 -8.65 -15.92
CA SER A 139 6.24 -8.98 -16.05
C SER A 139 7.09 -7.89 -16.71
N SER A 140 6.48 -6.90 -17.36
CA SER A 140 7.19 -5.83 -18.09
C SER A 140 6.36 -4.54 -18.11
N PRO A 141 6.15 -3.91 -16.95
CA PRO A 141 5.39 -2.68 -16.85
C PRO A 141 6.10 -1.50 -17.53
N ASP A 142 5.32 -0.55 -18.04
CA ASP A 142 5.82 0.63 -18.73
C ASP A 142 5.16 1.93 -18.22
N SER A 143 5.58 3.06 -18.77
CA SER A 143 5.01 4.36 -18.41
C SER A 143 3.77 4.75 -19.21
N LEU A 144 3.27 3.90 -20.12
CA LEU A 144 2.09 4.15 -20.94
C LEU A 144 0.83 3.54 -20.32
N LEU A 145 0.91 2.28 -19.88
CA LEU A 145 -0.19 1.50 -19.31
C LEU A 145 0.09 1.01 -17.89
N GLY A 146 1.29 1.27 -17.35
CA GLY A 146 1.71 0.72 -16.07
C GLY A 146 1.88 -0.78 -16.14
N TRP A 147 1.26 -1.51 -15.20
CA TRP A 147 1.19 -2.97 -15.22
C TRP A 147 0.15 -3.50 -16.23
N GLY A 148 -0.51 -2.61 -16.98
CA GLY A 148 -1.47 -2.98 -18.02
C GLY A 148 -2.91 -3.05 -17.52
N ILE A 149 -3.71 -3.90 -18.16
CA ILE A 149 -5.14 -4.08 -17.86
C ILE A 149 -5.28 -5.21 -16.83
N PRO A 150 -5.90 -4.97 -15.66
CA PRO A 150 -6.08 -5.98 -14.63
C PRO A 150 -6.96 -7.15 -15.07
N ASP A 151 -6.60 -8.36 -14.66
CA ASP A 151 -7.46 -9.53 -14.71
C ASP A 151 -7.98 -9.83 -13.29
N TYR A 152 -9.16 -9.33 -12.97
CA TYR A 152 -9.77 -9.53 -11.65
C TYR A 152 -10.23 -10.98 -11.42
N SER A 153 -10.46 -11.76 -12.48
CA SER A 153 -10.79 -13.19 -12.36
C SER A 153 -9.59 -13.98 -11.85
N GLN A 154 -8.40 -13.63 -12.30
CA GLN A 154 -7.15 -14.18 -11.77
C GLN A 154 -6.80 -13.60 -10.39
N ALA A 155 -7.04 -12.29 -10.19
CA ALA A 155 -6.75 -11.63 -8.92
C ALA A 155 -7.51 -12.26 -7.74
N VAL A 156 -8.77 -12.66 -7.93
CA VAL A 156 -9.55 -13.32 -6.88
C VAL A 156 -9.09 -14.76 -6.60
N LEU A 157 -8.42 -15.38 -7.55
CA LEU A 157 -7.93 -16.77 -7.45
C LEU A 157 -6.46 -16.83 -7.01
N LEU A 158 -5.73 -15.72 -7.03
CA LEU A 158 -4.37 -15.74 -6.55
C LEU A 158 -4.37 -16.32 -5.13
N PRO A 159 -3.78 -17.52 -4.91
CA PRO A 159 -3.57 -17.99 -3.57
C PRO A 159 -2.78 -16.90 -2.86
N THR A 160 -3.18 -16.55 -1.66
CA THR A 160 -2.56 -15.56 -0.80
C THR A 160 -1.18 -15.99 -0.29
N ASN A 161 -0.36 -16.53 -1.16
CA ASN A 161 1.09 -16.47 -1.15
C ASN A 161 1.60 -15.13 -1.72
N ILE A 162 0.74 -14.12 -1.84
CA ILE A 162 1.25 -12.81 -1.50
C ILE A 162 1.59 -13.01 -0.02
N HIS A 163 2.86 -13.35 0.18
CA HIS A 163 3.49 -12.94 1.38
C HIS A 163 3.06 -11.48 1.52
N THR A 164 1.98 -11.19 2.32
CA THR A 164 2.26 -10.28 3.38
C THR A 164 3.70 -10.63 3.66
N PRO A 165 4.73 -9.76 3.52
CA PRO A 165 5.88 -10.07 4.29
C PRO A 165 5.20 -10.45 5.58
N LYS A 166 5.07 -11.75 5.84
CA LYS A 166 4.92 -12.23 7.15
C LYS A 166 6.16 -11.59 7.66
N SER A 167 5.97 -10.33 8.07
CA SER A 167 6.95 -9.72 8.91
C SER A 167 7.06 -10.85 9.85
N GLU A 168 8.20 -11.58 9.75
CA GLU A 168 8.35 -12.74 10.61
C GLU A 168 8.11 -12.12 11.94
N ALA A 169 6.81 -12.16 12.32
CA ALA A 169 6.32 -11.34 13.39
C ALA A 169 7.07 -11.94 14.54
N PHE A 170 7.94 -11.14 15.15
CA PHE A 170 8.63 -11.63 16.31
C PHE A 170 7.58 -12.27 17.23
N THR A 171 7.92 -13.36 17.85
CA THR A 171 7.03 -14.04 18.78
C THR A 171 7.35 -13.57 20.18
N VAL A 172 6.33 -13.27 20.98
CA VAL A 172 6.48 -12.91 22.40
C VAL A 172 5.74 -13.90 23.28
N TYR A 173 6.41 -14.34 24.33
CA TYR A 173 5.80 -15.22 25.33
C TYR A 173 6.48 -15.05 26.71
N PRO A 174 5.73 -15.29 27.81
CA PRO A 174 4.29 -15.51 27.83
C PRO A 174 3.50 -14.26 27.43
N ASN A 175 2.33 -14.42 26.87
CA ASN A 175 1.36 -13.35 26.68
C ASN A 175 -0.04 -13.90 26.98
N PRO A 176 -0.65 -13.53 28.11
CA PRO A 176 -0.31 -12.44 29.03
C PRO A 176 1.04 -12.55 29.73
N VAL A 177 1.64 -11.38 30.04
CA VAL A 177 2.95 -11.25 30.69
C VAL A 177 2.80 -10.79 32.14
N ALA A 178 3.57 -11.38 33.05
CA ALA A 178 3.71 -10.95 34.43
C ALA A 178 4.99 -10.10 34.61
N ASP A 179 6.12 -10.68 34.87
CA ASP A 179 7.38 -10.02 35.24
C ASP A 179 8.44 -10.07 34.13
N HIS A 180 8.37 -11.08 33.26
CA HIS A 180 9.34 -11.30 32.19
C HIS A 180 8.69 -11.62 30.87
N LEU A 181 9.36 -11.29 29.76
CA LEU A 181 8.91 -11.51 28.41
C LEU A 181 10.07 -12.05 27.56
N THR A 182 9.86 -13.14 26.89
CA THR A 182 10.79 -13.65 25.88
C THR A 182 10.34 -13.21 24.50
N ILE A 183 11.26 -12.69 23.72
CA ILE A 183 11.05 -12.23 22.33
C ILE A 183 11.91 -13.11 21.43
N VAL A 184 11.27 -13.76 20.46
CA VAL A 184 11.96 -14.45 19.37
C VAL A 184 12.03 -13.51 18.18
N LEU A 185 13.22 -13.06 17.83
CA LEU A 185 13.45 -12.13 16.74
C LEU A 185 13.18 -12.76 15.37
N PRO A 186 12.70 -11.99 14.38
CA PRO A 186 12.67 -12.42 12.99
C PRO A 186 14.06 -12.75 12.46
N THR A 187 14.12 -13.60 11.43
CA THR A 187 15.41 -14.00 10.80
C THR A 187 16.13 -12.83 10.11
N GLN A 188 15.44 -11.73 9.82
CA GLN A 188 15.94 -10.59 9.03
C GLN A 188 16.17 -9.31 9.84
N VAL A 189 16.28 -9.38 11.16
CA VAL A 189 16.61 -8.20 11.99
C VAL A 189 18.07 -7.84 11.81
N SER A 190 18.34 -6.55 11.59
CA SER A 190 19.70 -5.99 11.51
C SER A 190 20.50 -6.22 12.80
N ALA A 191 21.83 -6.11 12.69
CA ALA A 191 22.74 -6.31 13.82
C ALA A 191 22.42 -5.41 15.02
N LYS A 192 21.85 -4.20 14.79
CA LYS A 192 21.40 -3.29 15.85
C LYS A 192 19.90 -3.02 15.72
N PHE A 193 19.19 -3.08 16.83
CA PHE A 193 17.76 -2.83 16.89
C PHE A 193 17.35 -2.21 18.23
N GLU A 194 16.18 -1.55 18.20
CA GLU A 194 15.52 -1.01 19.39
C GLU A 194 14.27 -1.85 19.69
N VAL A 195 14.06 -2.23 20.94
CA VAL A 195 12.80 -2.76 21.45
C VAL A 195 12.16 -1.69 22.33
N ALA A 196 10.98 -1.20 21.94
CA ALA A 196 10.21 -0.23 22.70
C ALA A 196 8.91 -0.86 23.21
N ILE A 197 8.58 -0.68 24.49
CA ILE A 197 7.26 -0.93 25.04
C ILE A 197 6.51 0.41 25.02
N CYS A 198 5.35 0.43 24.36
CA CYS A 198 4.53 1.62 24.19
C CYS A 198 3.14 1.41 24.82
N ASP A 199 2.56 2.46 25.36
CA ASP A 199 1.16 2.48 25.75
C ASP A 199 0.24 2.57 24.51
N LEU A 200 -1.08 2.52 24.73
CA LEU A 200 -2.07 2.61 23.65
C LEU A 200 -2.09 3.98 22.93
N GLN A 201 -1.50 5.01 23.52
CA GLN A 201 -1.32 6.32 22.90
C GLN A 201 -0.03 6.40 22.08
N GLY A 202 0.77 5.32 22.04
CA GLY A 202 2.02 5.24 21.30
C GLY A 202 3.23 5.87 22.03
N ARG A 203 3.08 6.28 23.29
CA ARG A 203 4.19 6.82 24.08
C ARG A 203 5.10 5.67 24.51
N LYS A 204 6.40 5.83 24.31
CA LYS A 204 7.41 4.86 24.78
C LYS A 204 7.45 4.87 26.30
N VAL A 205 7.09 3.76 26.91
CA VAL A 205 7.15 3.53 28.38
C VAL A 205 8.53 3.03 28.77
N LYS A 206 9.14 2.18 27.95
CA LYS A 206 10.48 1.64 28.15
C LYS A 206 11.12 1.33 26.80
N THR A 207 12.44 1.49 26.75
CA THR A 207 13.23 1.20 25.55
C THR A 207 14.45 0.36 25.93
N TYR A 208 14.76 -0.65 25.11
CA TYR A 208 15.92 -1.49 25.19
C TYR A 208 16.67 -1.43 23.87
N LEU A 209 17.97 -1.24 23.91
CA LEU A 209 18.83 -1.33 22.72
C LEU A 209 19.46 -2.72 22.71
N GLY A 210 19.35 -3.41 21.60
CA GLY A 210 19.85 -4.77 21.41
C GLY A 210 20.80 -4.87 20.23
N GLU A 211 21.70 -5.86 20.30
CA GLU A 211 22.55 -6.26 19.20
C GLU A 211 22.29 -7.74 18.88
N ALA A 212 21.96 -8.04 17.64
CA ALA A 212 21.72 -9.41 17.18
C ALA A 212 23.06 -10.10 16.85
N ASN A 213 23.85 -10.42 17.87
CA ASN A 213 25.11 -11.19 17.72
C ASN A 213 24.84 -12.69 17.45
N GLY A 214 23.95 -13.00 16.48
CA GLY A 214 23.49 -14.36 16.19
C GLY A 214 22.45 -14.91 17.19
N GLN A 215 22.10 -14.15 18.22
CA GLN A 215 21.03 -14.52 19.16
C GLN A 215 19.67 -14.15 18.55
N LYS A 216 18.79 -15.15 18.41
CA LYS A 216 17.42 -14.96 17.95
C LYS A 216 16.41 -14.77 19.09
N VAL A 217 16.85 -14.82 20.32
CA VAL A 217 15.99 -14.79 21.51
C VAL A 217 16.49 -13.73 22.48
N ILE A 218 15.60 -12.85 22.90
CA ILE A 218 15.86 -11.81 23.91
C ILE A 218 14.94 -12.03 25.09
N GLN A 219 15.43 -11.87 26.29
CA GLN A 219 14.62 -11.85 27.51
C GLN A 219 14.58 -10.44 28.07
N LEU A 220 13.38 -9.92 28.28
CA LEU A 220 13.11 -8.69 29.00
C LEU A 220 12.59 -9.06 30.37
N ASN A 221 13.29 -8.65 31.40
CA ASN A 221 12.93 -8.90 32.80
C ASN A 221 12.56 -7.58 33.50
N GLY A 222 11.93 -7.68 34.67
CA GLY A 222 11.59 -6.52 35.48
C GLY A 222 10.46 -5.69 34.84
N LEU A 223 9.39 -6.34 34.41
CA LEU A 223 8.21 -5.69 33.82
C LEU A 223 7.15 -5.32 34.88
N GLU A 224 7.45 -5.52 36.16
CA GLU A 224 6.55 -5.21 37.30
C GLU A 224 6.20 -3.73 37.39
N PHE A 225 7.02 -2.83 36.84
CA PHE A 225 6.74 -1.41 36.77
C PHE A 225 5.56 -1.05 35.86
N LEU A 226 5.15 -1.97 34.95
CA LEU A 226 4.00 -1.78 34.09
C LEU A 226 2.71 -2.07 34.87
N SER A 227 1.78 -1.13 34.87
CA SER A 227 0.43 -1.38 35.38
C SER A 227 -0.27 -2.46 34.55
N PRO A 228 -1.19 -3.28 35.13
CA PRO A 228 -2.01 -4.18 34.34
C PRO A 228 -2.72 -3.47 33.18
N GLY A 229 -2.65 -4.02 31.99
CA GLY A 229 -3.22 -3.37 30.82
C GLY A 229 -2.65 -3.90 29.50
N ILE A 230 -3.05 -3.23 28.42
CA ILE A 230 -2.60 -3.55 27.05
C ILE A 230 -1.46 -2.61 26.66
N TYR A 231 -0.39 -3.18 26.15
CA TYR A 231 0.76 -2.47 25.63
C TYR A 231 1.10 -2.96 24.24
N MET A 232 1.84 -2.15 23.49
CA MET A 232 2.42 -2.52 22.22
C MET A 232 3.93 -2.66 22.37
N ILE A 233 4.48 -3.82 22.02
CA ILE A 233 5.92 -3.99 21.89
C ILE A 233 6.30 -3.73 20.44
N ARG A 234 7.30 -2.88 20.22
CA ARG A 234 7.80 -2.50 18.89
C ARG A 234 9.28 -2.84 18.81
N ILE A 235 9.66 -3.54 17.76
CA ILE A 235 11.07 -3.77 17.41
C ILE A 235 11.34 -2.95 16.16
N THR A 236 12.35 -2.09 16.21
CA THR A 236 12.74 -1.24 15.09
C THR A 236 14.22 -1.44 14.81
N ASP A 237 14.57 -1.72 13.58
CA ASP A 237 15.93 -1.70 13.08
C ASP A 237 16.10 -0.61 11.99
N GLU A 238 17.23 -0.61 11.30
CA GLU A 238 17.56 0.39 10.27
C GLU A 238 16.57 0.37 9.09
N PHE A 239 15.92 -0.78 8.80
CA PHE A 239 15.11 -0.99 7.59
C PHE A 239 13.64 -1.27 7.89
N THR A 240 13.32 -1.80 9.08
CA THR A 240 12.01 -2.35 9.38
C THR A 240 11.52 -1.99 10.79
N SER A 241 10.20 -2.04 10.96
CA SER A 241 9.56 -1.89 12.26
C SER A 241 8.46 -2.93 12.40
N TYR A 242 8.53 -3.71 13.46
CA TYR A 242 7.56 -4.75 13.79
C TYR A 242 6.83 -4.37 15.07
N THR A 243 5.53 -4.64 15.15
CA THR A 243 4.74 -4.30 16.35
C THR A 243 3.81 -5.46 16.71
N GLN A 244 3.75 -5.79 18.01
CA GLN A 244 2.85 -6.81 18.54
C GLN A 244 2.21 -6.36 19.85
N LYS A 245 0.96 -6.77 20.07
CA LYS A 245 0.22 -6.53 21.32
C LYS A 245 0.68 -7.48 22.41
N ILE A 246 0.91 -6.95 23.61
CA ILE A 246 1.09 -7.71 24.85
C ILE A 246 0.04 -7.30 25.89
N ILE A 247 -0.31 -8.20 26.77
CA ILE A 247 -1.24 -7.98 27.87
C ILE A 247 -0.48 -8.18 29.18
N ARG A 248 -0.33 -7.10 29.97
CA ARG A 248 0.25 -7.17 31.32
C ARG A 248 -0.85 -7.55 32.31
N ILE A 249 -0.62 -8.59 33.08
CA ILE A 249 -1.50 -9.00 34.17
C ILE A 249 -0.81 -8.77 35.51
N GLN A 250 -1.59 -8.62 36.57
CA GLN A 250 -1.09 -8.59 37.94
C GLN A 250 -0.76 -10.02 38.36
N ASP A 251 0.33 -10.20 39.09
CA ASP A 251 0.68 -11.51 39.71
C ASP A 251 -0.32 -11.87 40.80
#